data_bc5a24053158b6f32c5dfb499cb97c35
#
_entry.id   bc5a24053158b6f32c5dfb499cb97c35
#
_cell.length_a   1.000
_cell.length_b   1.000
_cell.length_c   1.000
_cell.angle_alpha   90.00
_cell.angle_beta   90.00
_cell.angle_gamma   90.00
#
_symmetry.space_group_name_H-M   'P 1'
#
loop_
_entity.id
_entity.type
_entity.pdbx_description
1 polymer ?
#
loop_
_entity_poly.entity_id
_entity_poly.type
_entity_poly.pdbx_seq_one_letter_code
_entity_poly.pdbx_strand_id
1 'polypeptide(L)'
;YSVCKKSPQSAMKALQYSVDVVGDLKNILCIFPQGIIRPPHFRPIEFQTGLAYIAQNAVKRYGKVNLVPLAIDYCFLRDNRPEVIVEFGNKIELTDSKIDRKTLTHMLEKSLQVTCDKQFHEISCGDITNYKILFKQHLKWYRRIEQRLKRIDVPPVADV
;
A
#
# COMPACT_ATOMS: atom_id res chain seq x y z
N TYR A 1 -2.23 -12.79 -12.40
CA TYR A 1 -1.69 -14.15 -12.36
C TYR A 1 -2.17 -14.83 -11.09
N SER A 2 -2.97 -15.88 -11.20
CA SER A 2 -3.47 -16.62 -10.03
C SER A 2 -2.46 -17.68 -9.62
N VAL A 3 -2.07 -17.72 -8.35
CA VAL A 3 -1.17 -18.74 -7.81
C VAL A 3 -1.99 -19.76 -7.02
N CYS A 4 -1.96 -21.01 -7.45
CA CYS A 4 -2.55 -22.09 -6.68
C CYS A 4 -1.63 -22.44 -5.50
N LYS A 5 -2.06 -22.09 -4.28
CA LYS A 5 -1.30 -22.39 -3.04
C LYS A 5 -1.04 -23.88 -2.80
N LYS A 6 -1.79 -24.76 -3.47
CA LYS A 6 -1.65 -26.22 -3.33
C LYS A 6 -0.53 -26.83 -4.18
N SER A 7 0.09 -26.06 -5.09
CA SER A 7 1.17 -26.55 -5.95
C SER A 7 2.46 -25.73 -5.75
N PRO A 8 3.49 -26.27 -5.10
CA PRO A 8 4.79 -25.60 -4.96
C PRO A 8 5.42 -25.22 -6.31
N GLN A 9 5.23 -26.05 -7.34
CA GLN A 9 5.74 -25.78 -8.69
C GLN A 9 5.06 -24.56 -9.33
N SER A 10 3.74 -24.41 -9.16
CA SER A 10 3.00 -23.24 -9.63
C SER A 10 3.46 -21.97 -8.93
N ALA A 11 3.69 -22.04 -7.62
CA ALA A 11 4.21 -20.91 -6.85
C ALA A 11 5.61 -20.48 -7.34
N MET A 12 6.51 -21.43 -7.58
CA MET A 12 7.84 -21.15 -8.09
C MET A 12 7.82 -20.50 -9.48
N LYS A 13 6.97 -21.01 -10.39
CA LYS A 13 6.78 -20.41 -11.73
C LYS A 13 6.27 -18.98 -11.64
N ALA A 14 5.34 -18.69 -10.73
CA ALA A 14 4.82 -17.35 -10.53
C ALA A 14 5.88 -16.39 -9.98
N LEU A 15 6.74 -16.86 -9.05
CA LEU A 15 7.87 -16.06 -8.55
C LEU A 15 8.88 -15.76 -9.65
N GLN A 16 9.23 -16.73 -10.49
CA GLN A 16 10.11 -16.53 -11.64
C GLN A 16 9.54 -15.55 -12.65
N TYR A 17 8.26 -15.70 -13.00
CA TYR A 17 7.56 -14.76 -13.87
C TYR A 17 7.57 -13.33 -13.29
N SER A 18 7.40 -13.20 -11.98
CA SER A 18 7.48 -11.91 -11.29
C SER A 18 8.86 -11.27 -11.44
N VAL A 19 9.94 -12.05 -11.38
CA VAL A 19 11.31 -11.57 -11.66
C VAL A 19 11.45 -11.09 -13.10
N ASP A 20 10.86 -11.80 -14.05
CA ASP A 20 10.93 -11.43 -15.49
C ASP A 20 10.17 -10.11 -15.74
N VAL A 21 9.01 -9.93 -15.11
CA VAL A 21 8.19 -8.71 -15.23
C VAL A 21 8.95 -7.46 -14.78
N VAL A 22 9.68 -7.53 -13.65
CA VAL A 22 10.41 -6.37 -13.13
C VAL A 22 11.71 -6.07 -13.90
N GLY A 23 12.12 -6.96 -14.79
CA GLY A 23 13.26 -6.75 -15.68
C GLY A 23 12.98 -5.72 -16.79
N ASP A 24 11.74 -5.50 -17.16
CA ASP A 24 11.36 -4.46 -18.10
C ASP A 24 11.08 -3.15 -17.33
N LEU A 25 11.84 -2.11 -17.61
CA LEU A 25 11.74 -0.79 -16.96
C LEU A 25 10.39 -0.10 -17.16
N LYS A 26 9.57 -0.57 -18.08
CA LYS A 26 8.21 -0.06 -18.32
C LYS A 26 7.18 -0.69 -17.40
N ASN A 27 7.52 -1.79 -16.73
CA ASN A 27 6.61 -2.53 -15.90
C ASN A 27 6.72 -2.17 -14.42
N ILE A 28 5.59 -2.20 -13.75
CA ILE A 28 5.48 -2.11 -12.30
C ILE A 28 4.81 -3.38 -11.79
N LEU A 29 5.42 -4.02 -10.81
CA LEU A 29 4.86 -5.18 -10.14
C LEU A 29 4.34 -4.75 -8.76
N CYS A 30 3.02 -4.87 -8.55
CA CYS A 30 2.41 -4.67 -7.25
C CYS A 30 2.26 -6.01 -6.53
N ILE A 31 2.74 -6.07 -5.29
CA ILE A 31 2.73 -7.30 -4.47
C ILE A 31 2.09 -7.02 -3.12
N PHE A 32 1.24 -7.93 -2.66
CA PHE A 32 0.70 -7.97 -1.31
C PHE A 32 1.48 -9.03 -0.49
N PRO A 33 2.58 -8.64 0.18
CA PRO A 33 3.56 -9.59 0.69
C PRO A 33 3.10 -10.36 1.93
N GLN A 34 2.05 -9.92 2.60
CA GLN A 34 1.49 -10.60 3.78
C GLN A 34 0.86 -11.97 3.43
N GLY A 35 0.35 -12.11 2.20
CA GLY A 35 -0.29 -13.36 1.73
C GLY A 35 -1.64 -13.68 2.38
N ILE A 36 -2.10 -12.86 3.30
CA ILE A 36 -3.41 -12.91 3.98
C ILE A 36 -3.98 -11.50 4.09
N ILE A 37 -5.30 -11.40 4.14
CA ILE A 37 -5.99 -10.14 4.36
C ILE A 37 -6.03 -9.87 5.87
N ARG A 38 -5.52 -8.72 6.28
CA ARG A 38 -5.56 -8.23 7.67
C ARG A 38 -6.10 -6.79 7.70
N PRO A 39 -6.68 -6.35 8.82
CA PRO A 39 -7.06 -4.94 8.98
C PRO A 39 -5.85 -4.01 8.82
N PRO A 40 -6.02 -2.78 8.29
CA PRO A 40 -4.89 -1.86 8.03
C PRO A 40 -4.04 -1.53 9.25
N HIS A 41 -4.66 -1.50 10.44
CA HIS A 41 -3.99 -1.21 11.72
C HIS A 41 -3.39 -2.44 12.41
N PHE A 42 -3.49 -3.64 11.79
CA PHE A 42 -2.94 -4.86 12.39
C PHE A 42 -1.41 -4.81 12.48
N ARG A 43 -0.89 -5.10 13.66
CA ARG A 43 0.56 -5.14 13.93
C ARG A 43 0.93 -6.42 14.68
N PRO A 44 2.14 -6.95 14.51
CA PRO A 44 3.19 -6.50 13.58
C PRO A 44 2.84 -6.81 12.11
N ILE A 45 3.44 -6.06 11.17
CA ILE A 45 3.37 -6.38 9.74
C ILE A 45 4.35 -7.52 9.46
N GLU A 46 3.84 -8.64 8.98
CA GLU A 46 4.63 -9.84 8.69
C GLU A 46 4.54 -10.16 7.19
N PHE A 47 5.67 -10.39 6.55
CA PHE A 47 5.75 -10.74 5.14
C PHE A 47 6.05 -12.21 4.93
N GLN A 48 5.50 -12.75 3.86
CA GLN A 48 5.97 -13.99 3.28
C GLN A 48 7.31 -13.75 2.54
N THR A 49 8.16 -14.75 2.52
CA THR A 49 9.52 -14.66 1.96
C THR A 49 9.55 -14.46 0.43
N GLY A 50 8.40 -14.52 -0.25
CA GLY A 50 8.30 -14.39 -1.70
C GLY A 50 8.78 -13.05 -2.24
N LEU A 51 8.49 -11.94 -1.55
CA LEU A 51 8.94 -10.61 -1.95
C LEU A 51 10.48 -10.52 -1.94
N ALA A 52 11.10 -10.97 -0.86
CA ALA A 52 12.56 -10.98 -0.74
C ALA A 52 13.21 -11.89 -1.80
N TYR A 53 12.58 -13.03 -2.11
CA TYR A 53 13.03 -13.91 -3.19
C TYR A 53 13.02 -13.19 -4.55
N ILE A 54 11.91 -12.52 -4.90
CA ILE A 54 11.79 -11.78 -6.15
C ILE A 54 12.85 -10.66 -6.21
N ALA A 55 12.98 -9.86 -5.15
CA ALA A 55 13.93 -8.76 -5.10
C ALA A 55 15.39 -9.23 -5.28
N GLN A 56 15.81 -10.28 -4.54
CA GLN A 56 17.16 -10.83 -4.66
C GLN A 56 17.45 -11.37 -6.07
N ASN A 57 16.50 -12.10 -6.67
CA ASN A 57 16.71 -12.66 -8.01
C ASN A 57 16.66 -11.57 -9.10
N ALA A 58 15.85 -10.52 -8.91
CA ALA A 58 15.88 -9.36 -9.79
C ALA A 58 17.23 -8.65 -9.74
N VAL A 59 17.81 -8.43 -8.55
CA VAL A 59 19.17 -7.86 -8.42
C VAL A 59 20.22 -8.75 -9.06
N LYS A 60 20.17 -10.07 -8.83
CA LYS A 60 21.12 -11.01 -9.46
C LYS A 60 21.09 -10.94 -10.99
N ARG A 61 19.90 -10.75 -11.57
CA ARG A 61 19.70 -10.79 -13.02
C ARG A 61 19.87 -9.45 -13.71
N TYR A 62 19.44 -8.36 -13.05
CA TYR A 62 19.39 -7.02 -13.64
C TYR A 62 20.27 -5.98 -12.95
N GLY A 63 21.00 -6.38 -11.89
CA GLY A 63 21.93 -5.54 -11.16
C GLY A 63 21.29 -4.70 -10.07
N LYS A 64 20.05 -4.22 -10.25
CA LYS A 64 19.33 -3.42 -9.26
C LYS A 64 17.82 -3.58 -9.35
N VAL A 65 17.14 -3.30 -8.26
CA VAL A 65 15.67 -3.19 -8.21
C VAL A 65 15.26 -2.07 -7.27
N ASN A 66 14.22 -1.33 -7.65
CA ASN A 66 13.60 -0.32 -6.81
C ASN A 66 12.34 -0.88 -6.15
N LEU A 67 12.25 -0.74 -4.84
CA LEU A 67 11.12 -1.15 -4.03
C LEU A 67 10.49 0.09 -3.40
N VAL A 68 9.18 0.22 -3.48
CA VAL A 68 8.46 1.34 -2.89
C VAL A 68 7.34 0.77 -2.01
N PRO A 69 7.39 1.01 -0.70
CA PRO A 69 6.27 0.66 0.17
C PRO A 69 5.03 1.46 -0.23
N LEU A 70 3.88 0.80 -0.18
CA LEU A 70 2.59 1.39 -0.50
C LEU A 70 1.59 1.05 0.59
N ALA A 71 1.11 2.05 1.30
CA ALA A 71 0.02 1.92 2.25
C ALA A 71 -1.30 2.35 1.59
N ILE A 72 -2.34 1.54 1.76
CA ILE A 72 -3.67 1.82 1.24
C ILE A 72 -4.65 1.71 2.41
N ASP A 73 -5.40 2.75 2.66
CA ASP A 73 -6.45 2.76 3.66
C ASP A 73 -7.78 3.22 3.08
N TYR A 74 -8.87 2.74 3.68
CA TYR A 74 -10.24 3.06 3.31
C TYR A 74 -10.92 3.74 4.49
N CYS A 75 -11.34 4.97 4.31
CA CYS A 75 -11.94 5.77 5.36
C CYS A 75 -13.18 6.54 4.87
N PHE A 76 -13.92 7.08 5.84
CA PHE A 76 -15.13 7.87 5.61
C PHE A 76 -14.94 9.25 6.23
N LEU A 77 -13.97 10.03 5.71
CA LEU A 77 -13.58 11.29 6.32
C LEU A 77 -14.60 12.41 6.11
N ARG A 78 -15.27 12.42 4.96
CA ARG A 78 -16.08 13.58 4.52
C ARG A 78 -17.50 13.24 4.11
N ASP A 79 -17.78 12.01 3.78
CA ASP A 79 -19.06 11.57 3.23
C ASP A 79 -19.31 10.10 3.59
N ASN A 80 -20.54 9.63 3.44
CA ASN A 80 -20.93 8.23 3.63
C ASN A 80 -20.34 7.28 2.58
N ARG A 81 -19.44 7.76 1.73
CA ARG A 81 -18.72 6.97 0.74
C ARG A 81 -17.29 6.74 1.19
N PRO A 82 -16.76 5.54 0.94
CA PRO A 82 -15.38 5.27 1.25
C PRO A 82 -14.46 6.16 0.39
N GLU A 83 -13.52 6.79 1.04
CA GLU A 83 -12.37 7.42 0.40
C GLU A 83 -11.20 6.46 0.47
N VAL A 84 -10.41 6.37 -0.60
CA VAL A 84 -9.20 5.55 -0.63
C VAL A 84 -8.02 6.50 -0.51
N ILE A 85 -7.24 6.31 0.52
CA ILE A 85 -6.01 7.06 0.75
C ILE A 85 -4.83 6.15 0.44
N VAL A 86 -3.94 6.65 -0.41
CA VAL A 86 -2.75 5.93 -0.86
C VAL A 86 -1.52 6.73 -0.47
N GLU A 87 -0.64 6.12 0.32
CA GLU A 87 0.63 6.71 0.74
C GLU A 87 1.80 5.90 0.17
N PHE A 88 2.71 6.59 -0.52
CA PHE A 88 3.96 6.01 -0.99
C PHE A 88 5.07 6.30 0.01
N GLY A 89 5.71 5.26 0.50
CA GLY A 89 6.88 5.38 1.35
C GLY A 89 8.16 5.69 0.56
N ASN A 90 9.26 5.78 1.28
CA ASN A 90 10.55 6.06 0.68
C ASN A 90 11.01 4.92 -0.22
N LYS A 91 11.52 5.27 -1.39
CA LYS A 91 12.11 4.31 -2.33
C LYS A 91 13.34 3.63 -1.69
N ILE A 92 13.38 2.31 -1.78
CA ILE A 92 14.51 1.47 -1.40
C ILE A 92 15.16 0.97 -2.69
N GLU A 93 16.40 1.34 -2.93
CA GLU A 93 17.19 0.81 -4.04
C GLU A 93 18.04 -0.35 -3.54
N LEU A 94 17.76 -1.54 -4.04
CA LEU A 94 18.49 -2.75 -3.70
C LEU A 94 19.48 -3.07 -4.85
N THR A 95 20.77 -3.12 -4.52
CA THR A 95 21.86 -3.42 -5.45
C THR A 95 22.65 -4.65 -5.02
N ASP A 96 22.57 -5.02 -3.74
CA ASP A 96 23.26 -6.20 -3.21
C ASP A 96 22.31 -7.40 -3.12
N SER A 97 22.63 -8.45 -3.87
CA SER A 97 21.89 -9.70 -3.85
C SER A 97 22.32 -10.67 -2.73
N LYS A 98 23.40 -10.34 -2.00
CA LYS A 98 23.96 -11.20 -0.94
C LYS A 98 23.32 -10.95 0.43
N ILE A 99 22.50 -9.90 0.57
CA ILE A 99 21.78 -9.62 1.81
C ILE A 99 20.97 -10.87 2.19
N ASP A 100 21.06 -11.30 3.45
CA ASP A 100 20.27 -12.42 3.94
C ASP A 100 18.77 -12.16 3.76
N ARG A 101 18.05 -13.21 3.34
CA ARG A 101 16.62 -13.10 3.03
C ARG A 101 15.76 -12.65 4.20
N LYS A 102 16.07 -13.12 5.40
CA LYS A 102 15.36 -12.72 6.62
C LYS A 102 15.60 -11.25 6.94
N THR A 103 16.86 -10.80 6.84
CA THR A 103 17.24 -9.40 7.05
C THR A 103 16.56 -8.49 6.05
N LEU A 104 16.55 -8.87 4.77
CA LEU A 104 15.83 -8.12 3.73
C LEU A 104 14.33 -8.07 4.01
N THR A 105 13.71 -9.19 4.37
CA THR A 105 12.29 -9.24 4.71
C THR A 105 11.98 -8.28 5.84
N HIS A 106 12.75 -8.33 6.93
CA HIS A 106 12.54 -7.44 8.09
C HIS A 106 12.73 -5.96 7.77
N MET A 107 13.71 -5.62 6.93
CA MET A 107 13.91 -4.25 6.45
C MET A 107 12.69 -3.74 5.67
N LEU A 108 12.11 -4.57 4.81
CA LEU A 108 10.94 -4.23 4.01
C LEU A 108 9.66 -4.12 4.87
N GLU A 109 9.50 -5.02 5.85
CA GLU A 109 8.41 -4.95 6.84
C GLU A 109 8.46 -3.63 7.61
N LYS A 110 9.63 -3.27 8.14
CA LYS A 110 9.84 -2.02 8.87
C LYS A 110 9.54 -0.79 8.00
N SER A 111 9.97 -0.82 6.75
CA SER A 111 9.71 0.30 5.82
C SER A 111 8.23 0.47 5.52
N LEU A 112 7.48 -0.61 5.31
CA LEU A 112 6.03 -0.54 5.14
C LEU A 112 5.35 -0.10 6.44
N GLN A 113 5.80 -0.59 7.59
CA GLN A 113 5.24 -0.20 8.89
C GLN A 113 5.34 1.32 9.12
N VAL A 114 6.51 1.91 8.86
CA VAL A 114 6.72 3.36 8.96
C VAL A 114 5.76 4.13 8.05
N THR A 115 5.55 3.65 6.81
CA THR A 115 4.62 4.26 5.86
C THR A 115 3.18 4.18 6.35
N CYS A 116 2.75 3.02 6.85
CA CYS A 116 1.41 2.82 7.39
C CYS A 116 1.17 3.65 8.67
N ASP A 117 2.16 3.74 9.55
CA ASP A 117 2.04 4.48 10.81
C ASP A 117 1.96 5.99 10.56
N LYS A 118 2.72 6.50 9.57
CA LYS A 118 2.61 7.89 9.10
C LYS A 118 1.20 8.16 8.56
N GLN A 119 0.71 7.34 7.63
CA GLN A 119 -0.62 7.48 7.05
C GLN A 119 -1.71 7.46 8.13
N PHE A 120 -1.64 6.50 9.05
CA PHE A 120 -2.58 6.37 10.15
C PHE A 120 -2.58 7.60 11.06
N HIS A 121 -1.41 8.15 11.38
CA HIS A 121 -1.28 9.35 12.18
C HIS A 121 -1.95 10.56 11.49
N GLU A 122 -1.63 10.81 10.23
CA GLU A 122 -2.20 11.92 9.46
C GLU A 122 -3.73 11.82 9.34
N ILE A 123 -4.25 10.63 9.04
CA ILE A 123 -5.70 10.38 8.98
C ILE A 123 -6.36 10.61 10.35
N SER A 124 -5.77 10.11 11.43
CA SER A 124 -6.31 10.23 12.79
C SER A 124 -6.34 11.66 13.28
N CYS A 125 -5.36 12.47 12.89
CA CYS A 125 -5.33 13.92 13.20
C CYS A 125 -6.22 14.75 12.26
N GLY A 126 -6.83 14.13 11.24
CA GLY A 126 -7.61 14.83 10.20
C GLY A 126 -6.76 15.71 9.28
N ASP A 127 -5.44 15.58 9.34
CA ASP A 127 -4.52 16.33 8.47
C ASP A 127 -4.34 15.61 7.15
N ILE A 128 -5.15 15.99 6.19
CA ILE A 128 -5.09 15.48 4.81
C ILE A 128 -4.59 16.54 3.82
N THR A 129 -3.97 17.61 4.30
CA THR A 129 -3.48 18.72 3.48
C THR A 129 -2.38 18.28 2.53
N ASN A 130 -1.60 17.28 2.92
CA ASN A 130 -0.50 16.71 2.12
C ASN A 130 -0.98 15.77 1.01
N TYR A 131 -2.26 15.35 1.03
CA TYR A 131 -2.79 14.41 0.04
C TYR A 131 -3.37 15.11 -1.17
N LYS A 132 -2.94 14.69 -2.36
CA LYS A 132 -3.48 15.16 -3.62
C LYS A 132 -4.73 14.38 -3.99
N ILE A 133 -5.83 15.07 -4.21
CA ILE A 133 -7.06 14.44 -4.70
C ILE A 133 -6.88 14.10 -6.19
N LEU A 134 -6.82 12.81 -6.51
CA LEU A 134 -6.69 12.31 -7.88
C LEU A 134 -8.02 12.24 -8.60
N PHE A 135 -9.09 11.83 -7.91
CA PHE A 135 -10.40 11.64 -8.49
C PHE A 135 -11.46 12.35 -7.63
N LYS A 136 -12.11 13.37 -8.22
CA LYS A 136 -13.35 13.93 -7.66
C LYS A 136 -14.52 13.28 -8.36
N GLN A 137 -15.32 12.50 -7.64
CA GLN A 137 -16.61 12.10 -8.20
C GLN A 137 -17.49 13.33 -8.36
N HIS A 138 -18.01 13.55 -9.57
CA HIS A 138 -19.06 14.54 -9.78
C HIS A 138 -20.32 14.09 -9.04
N LEU A 139 -20.63 14.79 -7.97
CA LEU A 139 -21.87 14.59 -7.23
C LEU A 139 -23.05 14.88 -8.17
N LYS A 140 -24.03 13.96 -8.21
CA LYS A 140 -25.31 14.24 -8.85
C LYS A 140 -25.90 15.51 -8.20
N TRP A 141 -26.62 16.33 -8.98
CA TRP A 141 -27.10 17.66 -8.58
C TRP A 141 -27.81 17.70 -7.22
N TYR A 142 -28.63 16.68 -6.88
CA TYR A 142 -29.33 16.58 -5.61
C TYR A 142 -28.39 16.45 -4.41
N ARG A 143 -27.22 15.82 -4.56
CA ARG A 143 -26.21 15.74 -3.51
C ARG A 143 -25.44 17.05 -3.31
N ARG A 144 -25.31 17.88 -4.37
CA ARG A 144 -24.77 19.23 -4.24
C ARG A 144 -25.70 20.11 -3.39
N ILE A 145 -27.02 19.91 -3.52
CA ILE A 145 -28.00 20.61 -2.69
C ILE A 145 -27.91 20.12 -1.25
N GLU A 146 -27.87 18.81 -1.02
CA GLU A 146 -27.73 18.21 0.31
C GLU A 146 -26.46 18.72 1.04
N GLN A 147 -25.32 18.81 0.34
CA GLN A 147 -24.09 19.35 0.91
C GLN A 147 -24.19 20.85 1.22
N ARG A 148 -24.95 21.62 0.42
CA ARG A 148 -25.22 23.04 0.72
C ARG A 148 -26.10 23.20 1.93
N LEU A 149 -27.09 22.32 2.10
CA LEU A 149 -28.00 22.33 3.25
C LEU A 149 -27.28 21.91 4.55
N LYS A 150 -26.34 20.96 4.48
CA LYS A 150 -25.50 20.56 5.62
C LYS A 150 -24.45 21.62 6.04
N ARG A 151 -24.19 22.62 5.21
CA ARG A 151 -23.35 23.78 5.56
C ARG A 151 -24.11 24.88 6.30
N ILE A 152 -25.40 24.72 6.50
CA ILE A 152 -26.19 25.59 7.35
C ILE A 152 -25.93 25.11 8.78
N ASP A 153 -25.19 25.89 9.52
CA ASP A 153 -24.74 25.74 10.89
C ASP A 153 -25.55 24.78 11.77
N VAL A 154 -24.97 23.64 12.07
CA VAL A 154 -25.35 22.94 13.30
C VAL A 154 -24.52 23.59 14.40
N PRO A 155 -25.13 24.29 15.37
CA PRO A 155 -24.39 24.82 16.50
C PRO A 155 -23.70 23.65 17.22
N PRO A 156 -22.52 23.86 17.81
CA PRO A 156 -21.83 22.81 18.54
C PRO A 156 -22.78 22.29 19.63
N VAL A 157 -22.95 20.98 19.68
CA VAL A 157 -23.66 20.31 20.75
C VAL A 157 -22.93 20.69 22.03
N ALA A 158 -23.58 21.45 22.89
CA ALA A 158 -23.04 21.76 24.20
C ALA A 158 -22.87 20.43 24.95
N ASP A 159 -21.66 20.17 25.41
CA ASP A 159 -21.36 19.05 26.29
C ASP A 159 -22.27 19.13 27.53
N VAL A 160 -23.04 18.06 27.73
CA VAL A 160 -23.82 17.82 28.97
C VAL A 160 -23.05 16.84 29.81
#